data_d681bfd3dabbde3f413b9058b32866db
#
_entry.id   d681bfd3dabbde3f413b9058b32866db
#
_cell.length_a   1.000
_cell.length_b   1.000
_cell.length_c   1.000
_cell.angle_alpha   90.00
_cell.angle_beta   90.00
_cell.angle_gamma   90.00
#
_symmetry.space_group_name_H-M   'P 1'
#
loop_
_entity.id
_entity.type
_entity.pdbx_description
1 polymer ?
#
loop_
_entity_poly.entity_id
_entity_poly.type
_entity_poly.pdbx_seq_one_letter_code
_entity_poly.pdbx_strand_id
1 'polypeptide(L)'
;MKAHEIPDEFYWTCIVIICVLFVFVYPFYVESQKIPPESIDQQLESIDGMTFEGPRASEWVYVRNEFVRRHPRCEACGSGYNLNVHHIKPFHLYPELELDEGNLITLCREHHFRIGHDPDGKGPAKPNWSLSNPNVRRDAANMRSNAR
;
A
#
# COMPACT_ATOMS: atom_id res chain seq x y z
N MET A 1 -55.99 10.91 0.08
CA MET A 1 -54.77 11.19 0.87
C MET A 1 -54.20 12.48 0.27
N LYS A 2 -54.21 13.61 1.02
CA LYS A 2 -53.61 14.85 0.54
C LYS A 2 -52.10 14.74 0.69
N ALA A 3 -51.35 14.93 -0.42
CA ALA A 3 -49.92 15.07 -0.38
C ALA A 3 -49.59 16.30 0.51
N HIS A 4 -48.73 16.12 1.50
CA HIS A 4 -48.26 17.21 2.36
C HIS A 4 -47.23 17.97 1.51
N GLU A 5 -47.65 19.12 0.96
CA GLU A 5 -46.76 20.04 0.27
C GLU A 5 -45.79 20.62 1.32
N ILE A 6 -44.50 20.41 1.12
CA ILE A 6 -43.45 20.99 1.94
C ILE A 6 -43.39 22.49 1.59
N PRO A 7 -43.49 23.41 2.57
CA PRO A 7 -43.44 24.86 2.32
C PRO A 7 -42.11 25.22 1.64
N ASP A 8 -42.16 26.09 0.63
CA ASP A 8 -40.99 26.57 -0.14
C ASP A 8 -39.90 27.17 0.75
N GLU A 9 -40.26 27.74 1.88
CA GLU A 9 -39.31 28.29 2.87
C GLU A 9 -38.41 27.18 3.47
N PHE A 10 -38.93 25.96 3.63
CA PHE A 10 -38.16 24.84 4.12
C PHE A 10 -37.12 24.35 3.09
N TYR A 11 -37.46 24.45 1.82
CA TYR A 11 -36.57 24.06 0.73
C TYR A 11 -35.36 24.99 0.63
N TRP A 12 -35.58 26.29 0.72
CA TRP A 12 -34.51 27.28 0.67
C TRP A 12 -33.60 27.24 1.90
N THR A 13 -34.15 26.99 3.09
CA THR A 13 -33.33 26.83 4.32
C THR A 13 -32.44 25.57 4.24
N CYS A 14 -32.93 24.46 3.70
CA CYS A 14 -32.10 23.25 3.49
C CYS A 14 -30.97 23.49 2.47
N ILE A 15 -31.26 24.21 1.37
CA ILE A 15 -30.23 24.53 0.38
C ILE A 15 -29.15 25.41 0.99
N VAL A 16 -29.50 26.43 1.75
CA VAL A 16 -28.53 27.31 2.42
C VAL A 16 -27.66 26.53 3.40
N ILE A 17 -28.25 25.65 4.21
CA ILE A 17 -27.50 24.81 5.15
C ILE A 17 -26.53 23.89 4.40
N ILE A 18 -26.97 23.24 3.32
CA ILE A 18 -26.12 22.37 2.51
C ILE A 18 -24.98 23.16 1.89
N CYS A 19 -25.25 24.36 1.34
CA CYS A 19 -24.20 25.21 0.79
C CYS A 19 -23.20 25.66 1.84
N VAL A 20 -23.63 26.01 3.03
CA VAL A 20 -22.75 26.40 4.15
C VAL A 20 -21.88 25.21 4.57
N LEU A 21 -22.47 24.03 4.70
CA LEU A 21 -21.72 22.80 5.03
C LEU A 21 -20.69 22.48 3.93
N PHE A 22 -21.06 22.63 2.66
CA PHE A 22 -20.17 22.30 1.55
C PHE A 22 -19.05 23.33 1.38
N VAL A 23 -19.32 24.61 1.59
CA VAL A 23 -18.33 25.68 1.39
C VAL A 23 -17.41 25.85 2.60
N PHE A 24 -17.93 25.73 3.81
CA PHE A 24 -17.19 26.05 5.03
C PHE A 24 -16.76 24.82 5.85
N VAL A 25 -17.57 23.79 5.92
CA VAL A 25 -17.29 22.62 6.77
C VAL A 25 -16.52 21.55 6.00
N TYR A 26 -16.92 21.27 4.76
CA TYR A 26 -16.30 20.21 3.96
C TYR A 26 -14.81 20.46 3.66
N PRO A 27 -14.36 21.68 3.28
CA PRO A 27 -12.92 21.93 3.10
C PRO A 27 -12.11 21.74 4.39
N PHE A 28 -12.68 22.18 5.52
CA PHE A 28 -12.04 21.99 6.82
C PHE A 28 -11.98 20.52 7.23
N TYR A 29 -13.03 19.76 6.94
CA TYR A 29 -13.07 18.33 7.16
C TYR A 29 -12.03 17.59 6.28
N VAL A 30 -11.95 17.94 4.98
CA VAL A 30 -10.96 17.34 4.06
C VAL A 30 -9.53 17.67 4.51
N GLU A 31 -9.29 18.93 4.94
CA GLU A 31 -7.96 19.32 5.43
C GLU A 31 -7.58 18.58 6.72
N SER A 32 -8.56 18.35 7.61
CA SER A 32 -8.33 17.58 8.86
C SER A 32 -8.05 16.09 8.63
N GLN A 33 -8.38 15.56 7.45
CA GLN A 33 -8.08 14.17 7.06
C GLN A 33 -6.73 14.02 6.36
N LYS A 34 -6.08 15.14 6.02
CA LYS A 34 -4.72 15.09 5.49
C LYS A 34 -3.77 14.70 6.62
N ILE A 35 -3.21 13.52 6.51
CA ILE A 35 -2.15 13.07 7.41
C ILE A 35 -0.95 13.99 7.17
N PRO A 36 -0.45 14.71 8.18
CA PRO A 36 0.74 15.54 8.02
C PRO A 36 1.89 14.66 7.51
N PRO A 37 2.67 15.09 6.50
CA PRO A 37 3.81 14.31 6.00
C PRO A 37 4.80 13.95 7.12
N GLU A 38 4.95 14.80 8.10
CA GLU A 38 5.81 14.59 9.29
C GLU A 38 5.32 13.42 10.18
N SER A 39 4.00 13.13 10.20
CA SER A 39 3.46 11.99 10.98
C SER A 39 3.67 10.65 10.27
N ILE A 40 3.78 10.64 8.94
CA ILE A 40 4.06 9.43 8.17
C ILE A 40 5.53 9.04 8.36
N ASP A 41 6.44 10.01 8.32
CA ASP A 41 7.85 9.77 8.54
C ASP A 41 8.15 9.34 9.98
N GLN A 42 7.49 9.96 10.97
CA GLN A 42 7.60 9.55 12.38
C GLN A 42 6.96 8.18 12.67
N GLN A 43 5.88 7.82 11.97
CA GLN A 43 5.29 6.49 12.10
C GLN A 43 6.13 5.43 11.40
N LEU A 44 6.82 5.76 10.31
CA LEU A 44 7.80 4.88 9.66
C LEU A 44 9.02 4.67 10.56
N GLU A 45 9.52 5.69 11.23
CA GLU A 45 10.61 5.56 12.21
C GLU A 45 10.21 4.75 13.46
N SER A 46 8.93 4.80 13.86
CA SER A 46 8.44 4.07 15.03
C SER A 46 8.14 2.60 14.76
N ILE A 47 8.00 2.19 13.49
CA ILE A 47 7.60 0.82 13.12
C ILE A 47 8.80 -0.15 13.14
N ASP A 48 10.01 0.34 13.02
CA ASP A 48 11.19 -0.54 13.15
C ASP A 48 12.47 0.30 13.30
N GLY A 49 13.36 -0.10 14.14
CA GLY A 49 14.75 0.37 14.16
C GLY A 49 15.52 0.06 12.85
N MET A 50 14.84 0.05 11.71
CA MET A 50 15.42 0.04 10.37
C MET A 50 15.75 1.47 9.97
N THR A 51 16.97 1.86 10.25
CA THR A 51 17.60 2.93 9.49
C THR A 51 17.64 2.50 8.03
N PHE A 52 16.72 3.04 7.20
CA PHE A 52 16.92 3.01 5.77
C PHE A 52 18.20 3.79 5.49
N GLU A 53 19.28 3.10 5.19
CA GLU A 53 20.53 3.73 4.82
C GLU A 53 20.40 4.33 3.43
N GLY A 54 19.84 5.52 3.37
CA GLY A 54 19.72 6.32 2.16
C GLY A 54 18.28 6.61 1.72
N PRO A 55 18.06 7.76 1.04
CA PRO A 55 16.76 8.11 0.49
C PRO A 55 16.41 7.19 -0.68
N ARG A 56 15.13 6.83 -0.76
CA ARG A 56 14.55 6.17 -1.93
C ARG A 56 14.64 7.04 -3.16
N ALA A 57 14.81 6.44 -4.34
CA ALA A 57 14.70 7.14 -5.60
C ALA A 57 13.33 7.81 -5.74
N SER A 58 13.30 9.06 -6.25
CA SER A 58 12.04 9.81 -6.45
C SER A 58 11.07 9.09 -7.40
N GLU A 59 11.60 8.28 -8.32
CA GLU A 59 10.85 7.48 -9.29
C GLU A 59 10.26 6.20 -8.71
N TRP A 60 10.66 5.79 -7.50
CA TRP A 60 10.24 4.51 -6.91
C TRP A 60 8.72 4.33 -6.88
N VAL A 61 7.99 5.37 -6.45
CA VAL A 61 6.52 5.29 -6.36
C VAL A 61 5.90 5.04 -7.74
N TYR A 62 6.42 5.70 -8.77
CA TYR A 62 5.97 5.51 -10.14
C TYR A 62 6.28 4.09 -10.64
N VAL A 63 7.52 3.64 -10.53
CA VAL A 63 7.96 2.30 -10.98
C VAL A 63 7.16 1.21 -10.26
N ARG A 64 7.00 1.29 -8.95
CA ARG A 64 6.19 0.38 -8.16
C ARG A 64 4.73 0.29 -8.64
N ASN A 65 4.09 1.43 -8.87
CA ASN A 65 2.70 1.47 -9.29
C ASN A 65 2.52 0.92 -10.70
N GLU A 66 3.43 1.25 -11.63
CA GLU A 66 3.45 0.69 -12.98
C GLU A 66 3.71 -0.82 -12.97
N PHE A 67 4.60 -1.29 -12.12
CA PHE A 67 4.87 -2.71 -11.96
C PHE A 67 3.62 -3.48 -11.50
N VAL A 68 2.92 -3.00 -10.45
CA VAL A 68 1.65 -3.60 -9.98
C VAL A 68 0.59 -3.57 -11.09
N ARG A 69 0.48 -2.48 -11.84
CA ARG A 69 -0.48 -2.36 -12.95
C ARG A 69 -0.27 -3.42 -14.03
N ARG A 70 0.99 -3.73 -14.35
CA ARG A 70 1.36 -4.75 -15.34
C ARG A 70 1.35 -6.17 -14.77
N HIS A 71 1.57 -6.31 -13.47
CA HIS A 71 1.59 -7.58 -12.74
C HIS A 71 0.53 -7.57 -11.62
N PRO A 72 -0.78 -7.52 -11.96
CA PRO A 72 -1.88 -7.29 -11.00
C PRO A 72 -2.28 -8.52 -10.20
N ARG A 73 -1.37 -9.48 -10.03
CA ARG A 73 -1.64 -10.71 -9.29
C ARG A 73 -0.41 -11.15 -8.49
N CYS A 74 -0.68 -11.64 -7.28
CA CYS A 74 0.32 -12.31 -6.46
C CYS A 74 0.92 -13.50 -7.22
N GLU A 75 2.24 -13.55 -7.36
CA GLU A 75 2.90 -14.66 -8.06
C GLU A 75 2.77 -16.00 -7.33
N ALA A 76 2.57 -15.98 -6.01
CA ALA A 76 2.43 -17.20 -5.22
C ALA A 76 1.03 -17.82 -5.25
N CYS A 77 -0.05 -16.99 -5.18
CA CYS A 77 -1.42 -17.52 -5.08
C CYS A 77 -2.39 -16.99 -6.14
N GLY A 78 -1.98 -16.05 -6.98
CA GLY A 78 -2.83 -15.46 -8.01
C GLY A 78 -3.84 -14.43 -7.52
N SER A 79 -3.88 -14.11 -6.21
CA SER A 79 -4.76 -13.07 -5.65
C SER A 79 -4.45 -11.70 -6.25
N GLY A 80 -5.48 -10.92 -6.57
CA GLY A 80 -5.38 -9.51 -6.97
C GLY A 80 -5.56 -8.52 -5.82
N TYR A 81 -5.63 -9.00 -4.57
CA TYR A 81 -5.97 -8.17 -3.42
C TYR A 81 -4.74 -7.93 -2.51
N ASN A 82 -4.63 -6.71 -1.94
CA ASN A 82 -3.54 -6.31 -1.04
C ASN A 82 -2.15 -6.62 -1.59
N LEU A 83 -1.89 -6.16 -2.83
CA LEU A 83 -0.64 -6.40 -3.52
C LEU A 83 0.47 -5.46 -3.04
N ASN A 84 1.65 -6.03 -2.85
CA ASN A 84 2.90 -5.34 -2.54
C ASN A 84 3.95 -5.72 -3.58
N VAL A 85 4.80 -4.76 -3.93
CA VAL A 85 6.01 -5.03 -4.71
C VAL A 85 7.15 -5.31 -3.75
N HIS A 86 7.82 -6.42 -3.94
CA HIS A 86 8.94 -6.86 -3.13
C HIS A 86 10.22 -6.84 -3.97
N HIS A 87 11.33 -6.33 -3.39
CA HIS A 87 12.65 -6.44 -3.98
C HIS A 87 13.26 -7.80 -3.67
N ILE A 88 13.62 -8.56 -4.71
CA ILE A 88 14.25 -9.88 -4.58
C ILE A 88 15.63 -9.75 -3.89
N LYS A 89 16.43 -8.81 -4.37
CA LYS A 89 17.64 -8.32 -3.70
C LYS A 89 17.28 -7.04 -2.96
N PRO A 90 17.46 -7.00 -1.63
CA PRO A 90 16.92 -5.91 -0.80
C PRO A 90 17.61 -4.57 -1.11
N PHE A 91 16.82 -3.51 -1.10
CA PHE A 91 17.24 -2.14 -1.40
C PHE A 91 18.46 -1.68 -0.57
N HIS A 92 18.47 -1.96 0.72
CA HIS A 92 19.55 -1.52 1.62
C HIS A 92 20.92 -2.17 1.33
N LEU A 93 20.97 -3.25 0.56
CA LEU A 93 22.20 -3.91 0.10
C LEU A 93 22.50 -3.67 -1.37
N TYR A 94 21.48 -3.38 -2.17
CA TYR A 94 21.56 -3.26 -3.63
C TYR A 94 20.75 -2.05 -4.11
N PRO A 95 21.11 -0.81 -3.68
CA PRO A 95 20.35 0.39 -4.02
C PRO A 95 20.30 0.65 -5.53
N GLU A 96 21.32 0.21 -6.28
CA GLU A 96 21.37 0.31 -7.74
C GLU A 96 20.30 -0.52 -8.45
N LEU A 97 19.70 -1.50 -7.77
CA LEU A 97 18.64 -2.35 -8.30
C LEU A 97 17.24 -1.92 -7.84
N GLU A 98 17.10 -0.76 -7.19
CA GLU A 98 15.82 -0.29 -6.66
C GLU A 98 14.74 -0.18 -7.75
N LEU A 99 15.10 0.35 -8.91
CA LEU A 99 14.19 0.59 -10.03
C LEU A 99 14.23 -0.52 -11.09
N ASP A 100 15.07 -1.54 -10.91
CA ASP A 100 15.19 -2.65 -11.84
C ASP A 100 13.97 -3.58 -11.70
N GLU A 101 13.12 -3.62 -12.71
CA GLU A 101 11.95 -4.50 -12.75
C GLU A 101 12.32 -5.98 -12.68
N GLY A 102 13.51 -6.36 -13.14
CA GLY A 102 14.05 -7.71 -12.98
C GLY A 102 14.24 -8.11 -11.52
N ASN A 103 14.42 -7.12 -10.64
CA ASN A 103 14.54 -7.29 -9.19
C ASN A 103 13.21 -7.19 -8.43
N LEU A 104 12.07 -7.01 -9.11
CA LEU A 104 10.75 -6.84 -8.49
C LEU A 104 9.87 -8.07 -8.65
N ILE A 105 9.02 -8.32 -7.66
CA ILE A 105 7.99 -9.37 -7.68
C ILE A 105 6.73 -8.86 -7.00
N THR A 106 5.55 -9.16 -7.55
CA THR A 106 4.27 -8.83 -6.93
C THR A 106 3.80 -9.96 -6.01
N LEU A 107 3.58 -9.64 -4.75
CA LEU A 107 3.07 -10.56 -3.74
C LEU A 107 1.87 -9.93 -3.02
N CYS A 108 0.88 -10.74 -2.60
CA CYS A 108 -0.11 -10.24 -1.64
C CYS A 108 0.57 -10.05 -0.26
N ARG A 109 -0.07 -9.29 0.63
CA ARG A 109 0.49 -8.97 1.95
C ARG A 109 0.96 -10.23 2.71
N GLU A 110 0.16 -11.29 2.70
CA GLU A 110 0.51 -12.55 3.38
C GLU A 110 1.79 -13.16 2.81
N HIS A 111 1.86 -13.32 1.49
CA HIS A 111 3.04 -13.92 0.85
C HIS A 111 4.26 -13.00 0.87
N HIS A 112 4.04 -11.68 0.88
CA HIS A 112 5.13 -10.72 1.06
C HIS A 112 5.87 -10.95 2.38
N PHE A 113 5.13 -11.19 3.48
CA PHE A 113 5.75 -11.53 4.76
C PHE A 113 6.30 -12.95 4.77
N ARG A 114 5.50 -13.92 4.35
CA ARG A 114 5.79 -15.33 4.51
C ARG A 114 6.97 -15.83 3.67
N ILE A 115 7.06 -15.41 2.41
CA ILE A 115 8.12 -15.86 1.51
C ILE A 115 9.10 -14.75 1.11
N GLY A 116 8.72 -13.49 1.23
CA GLY A 116 9.58 -12.35 0.92
C GLY A 116 10.60 -12.08 2.03
N HIS A 117 10.15 -12.12 3.29
CA HIS A 117 10.93 -11.76 4.47
C HIS A 117 11.16 -12.91 5.47
N ASP A 118 10.84 -14.14 5.09
CA ASP A 118 11.07 -15.33 5.90
C ASP A 118 11.86 -16.40 5.07
N PRO A 119 13.18 -16.21 4.91
CA PRO A 119 13.99 -17.11 4.10
C PRO A 119 14.07 -18.55 4.65
N ASP A 120 13.78 -18.74 5.92
CA ASP A 120 13.84 -20.03 6.60
C ASP A 120 12.49 -20.76 6.64
N GLY A 121 11.40 -20.11 6.19
CA GLY A 121 10.07 -20.70 6.14
C GLY A 121 9.49 -21.07 7.50
N LYS A 122 10.04 -20.52 8.59
CA LYS A 122 9.62 -20.84 9.97
C LYS A 122 8.37 -20.11 10.42
N GLY A 123 7.83 -19.26 9.53
CA GLY A 123 6.65 -18.46 9.81
C GLY A 123 6.91 -17.18 10.63
N PRO A 124 6.02 -16.21 10.58
CA PRO A 124 6.26 -14.87 11.06
C PRO A 124 6.14 -14.80 12.58
N ALA A 125 7.23 -15.06 13.29
CA ALA A 125 7.30 -14.55 14.66
C ALA A 125 7.38 -13.02 14.67
N LYS A 126 8.12 -12.42 13.74
CA LYS A 126 8.11 -11.00 13.34
C LYS A 126 8.74 -10.91 11.96
N PRO A 127 8.14 -10.16 11.00
CA PRO A 127 8.79 -9.93 9.72
C PRO A 127 10.13 -9.22 9.97
N ASN A 128 11.21 -9.86 9.58
CA ASN A 128 12.50 -9.20 9.59
C ASN A 128 12.69 -8.51 8.23
N TRP A 129 12.39 -7.23 8.19
CA TRP A 129 12.46 -6.41 6.98
C TRP A 129 13.86 -6.30 6.39
N SER A 130 14.90 -6.54 7.21
CA SER A 130 16.29 -6.56 6.77
C SER A 130 16.65 -7.83 6.00
N LEU A 131 15.83 -8.88 6.13
CA LEU A 131 16.02 -10.13 5.39
C LEU A 131 15.18 -10.11 4.11
N SER A 132 15.78 -10.51 3.01
CA SER A 132 15.08 -10.79 1.76
C SER A 132 15.41 -12.21 1.34
N ASN A 133 14.39 -12.94 0.90
CA ASN A 133 14.55 -14.28 0.39
C ASN A 133 15.07 -14.26 -1.05
N PRO A 134 16.31 -14.62 -1.34
CA PRO A 134 16.85 -14.62 -2.70
C PRO A 134 16.17 -15.64 -3.61
N ASN A 135 15.44 -16.59 -3.04
CA ASN A 135 14.71 -17.63 -3.75
C ASN A 135 13.21 -17.35 -3.88
N VAL A 136 12.75 -16.15 -3.54
CA VAL A 136 11.32 -15.79 -3.47
C VAL A 136 10.54 -16.15 -4.73
N ARG A 137 11.13 -15.98 -5.93
CA ARG A 137 10.47 -16.36 -7.20
C ARG A 137 10.26 -17.87 -7.30
N ARG A 138 11.27 -18.65 -6.96
CA ARG A 138 11.17 -20.12 -6.96
C ARG A 138 10.10 -20.58 -5.97
N ASP A 139 10.10 -20.01 -4.78
CA ASP A 139 9.19 -20.39 -3.71
C ASP A 139 7.75 -19.99 -4.06
N ALA A 140 7.54 -18.82 -4.67
CA ALA A 140 6.24 -18.39 -5.20
C ALA A 140 5.75 -19.35 -6.31
N ALA A 141 6.62 -19.74 -7.24
CA ALA A 141 6.27 -20.69 -8.30
C ALA A 141 5.88 -22.08 -7.74
N ASN A 142 6.61 -22.58 -6.75
CA ASN A 142 6.31 -23.84 -6.07
C ASN A 142 4.95 -23.77 -5.34
N MET A 143 4.67 -22.69 -4.63
CA MET A 143 3.36 -22.49 -3.98
C MET A 143 2.22 -22.49 -4.99
N ARG A 144 2.40 -21.79 -6.11
CA ARG A 144 1.40 -21.72 -7.17
C ARG A 144 1.14 -23.06 -7.85
N SER A 145 2.18 -23.89 -8.04
CA SER A 145 2.04 -25.23 -8.61
C SER A 145 1.29 -26.19 -7.69
N ASN A 146 1.50 -26.06 -6.38
CA ASN A 146 0.86 -26.91 -5.37
C ASN A 146 -0.59 -26.52 -5.06
N ALA A 147 -1.03 -25.33 -5.49
CA ALA A 147 -2.39 -24.84 -5.30
C ALA A 147 -3.35 -25.19 -6.46
N ARG A 148 -2.88 -25.91 -7.49
CA ARG A 148 -3.67 -26.40 -8.63
C ARG A 148 -4.05 -27.85 -8.44
#